data_55149ca55d327ad1c499807c6746a7f0
#
_entry.id   55149ca55d327ad1c499807c6746a7f0
#
_cell.length_a   1.000
_cell.length_b   1.000
_cell.length_c   1.000
_cell.angle_alpha   90.00
_cell.angle_beta   90.00
_cell.angle_gamma   90.00
#
_symmetry.space_group_name_H-M   'P 1'
#
loop_
_entity.id
_entity.type
_entity.pdbx_description
1 polymer ?
#
loop_
_entity_poly.entity_id
_entity_poly.type
_entity_poly.pdbx_seq_one_letter_code
_entity_poly.pdbx_strand_id
1 'polypeptide(L)'
;MPARPPRFAICNETFKDWPFDKAFGLAAECGYTGIEIAPFTIADYVTDIPASKRSEVRRQAEKAGLEVIGLHWLLAKTQGFHVTSADASVRRKTAEYLAELARFCADLGGKLLVFGSPKQRDLAPGMSRREGMEHAAEVFRALTPALEKTGVMLLLEPLAPDTTNFLTTAAEAAELVGMIGSPRCRLHLDVRAMSSEAVPIPELIHGHRAALAHFHANDANGRGPGFGKVDFVPIFAALQRIGYGGWISVEVFDDQPPPEQTARQSIAYMRRCWSEAARRGQ
;
A
#
# COMPACT_ATOMS: atom_id res chain seq x y z
N MET A 1 27.69 -7.47 1.14
CA MET A 1 27.02 -7.87 2.40
C MET A 1 25.90 -8.83 2.05
N PRO A 2 25.59 -9.86 2.85
CA PRO A 2 24.44 -10.69 2.60
C PRO A 2 23.16 -9.83 2.58
N ALA A 3 22.27 -10.13 1.63
CA ALA A 3 21.00 -9.42 1.52
C ALA A 3 20.22 -9.56 2.84
N ARG A 4 19.64 -8.44 3.32
CA ARG A 4 18.78 -8.45 4.51
C ARG A 4 17.61 -9.42 4.27
N PRO A 5 17.20 -10.21 5.26
CA PRO A 5 16.03 -11.07 5.09
C PRO A 5 14.80 -10.21 4.74
N PRO A 6 13.96 -10.66 3.81
CA PRO A 6 12.77 -9.90 3.42
C PRO A 6 11.74 -9.89 4.56
N ARG A 7 11.03 -8.78 4.70
CA ARG A 7 9.89 -8.65 5.61
C ARG A 7 8.61 -8.81 4.78
N PHE A 8 7.94 -9.93 4.93
CA PHE A 8 6.71 -10.22 4.19
C PHE A 8 5.46 -9.91 5.03
N ALA A 9 4.54 -9.17 4.44
CA ALA A 9 3.21 -8.90 4.98
C ALA A 9 2.14 -9.37 3.99
N ILE A 10 0.90 -9.35 4.43
CA ILE A 10 -0.28 -9.61 3.60
C ILE A 10 -1.39 -8.65 3.98
N CYS A 11 -2.16 -8.21 2.99
CA CYS A 11 -3.32 -7.35 3.16
C CYS A 11 -4.51 -8.16 3.67
N ASN A 12 -5.21 -7.64 4.67
CA ASN A 12 -6.22 -8.41 5.39
C ASN A 12 -7.51 -8.65 4.59
N GLU A 13 -7.79 -7.84 3.57
CA GLU A 13 -8.96 -8.06 2.68
C GLU A 13 -8.83 -9.37 1.87
N THR A 14 -7.61 -9.92 1.74
CA THR A 14 -7.41 -11.30 1.23
C THR A 14 -8.27 -12.32 1.98
N PHE A 15 -8.54 -12.08 3.26
CA PHE A 15 -9.33 -12.96 4.13
C PHE A 15 -10.76 -12.44 4.33
N LYS A 16 -11.38 -11.97 3.26
CA LYS A 16 -12.71 -11.41 3.26
C LYS A 16 -13.68 -12.21 4.15
N ASP A 17 -14.42 -11.50 4.99
CA ASP A 17 -15.43 -12.06 5.91
C ASP A 17 -14.90 -13.02 6.99
N TRP A 18 -13.58 -13.19 7.13
CA TRP A 18 -13.02 -13.97 8.23
C TRP A 18 -12.88 -13.13 9.50
N PRO A 19 -13.10 -13.74 10.69
CA PRO A 19 -12.67 -13.13 11.95
C PRO A 19 -11.16 -12.84 11.92
N PHE A 20 -10.76 -11.71 12.48
CA PHE A 20 -9.34 -11.28 12.45
C PHE A 20 -8.39 -12.26 13.13
N ASP A 21 -8.79 -12.89 14.24
CA ASP A 21 -7.99 -13.89 14.91
C ASP A 21 -7.69 -15.11 14.01
N LYS A 22 -8.67 -15.57 13.23
CA LYS A 22 -8.50 -16.64 12.23
C LYS A 22 -7.57 -16.19 11.09
N ALA A 23 -7.83 -15.00 10.53
CA ALA A 23 -7.03 -14.44 9.43
C ALA A 23 -5.57 -14.23 9.83
N PHE A 24 -5.35 -13.62 10.98
CA PHE A 24 -4.01 -13.34 11.51
C PHE A 24 -3.28 -14.63 11.91
N GLY A 25 -4.00 -15.59 12.51
CA GLY A 25 -3.45 -16.92 12.81
C GLY A 25 -2.92 -17.61 11.56
N LEU A 26 -3.72 -17.66 10.49
CA LEU A 26 -3.28 -18.25 9.21
C LEU A 26 -2.11 -17.50 8.58
N ALA A 27 -2.13 -16.17 8.56
CA ALA A 27 -1.02 -15.37 8.04
C ALA A 27 0.29 -15.69 8.78
N ALA A 28 0.25 -15.77 10.12
CA ALA A 28 1.41 -16.12 10.93
C ALA A 28 1.88 -17.57 10.68
N GLU A 29 0.97 -18.54 10.58
CA GLU A 29 1.28 -19.93 10.23
C GLU A 29 1.98 -20.07 8.87
N CYS A 30 1.55 -19.25 7.88
CA CYS A 30 2.22 -19.18 6.58
C CYS A 30 3.62 -18.58 6.67
N GLY A 31 3.92 -17.83 7.76
CA GLY A 31 5.18 -17.19 8.03
C GLY A 31 5.28 -15.76 7.55
N TYR A 32 4.16 -15.07 7.33
CA TYR A 32 4.13 -13.61 7.29
C TYR A 32 4.49 -13.06 8.68
N THR A 33 5.09 -11.88 8.71
CA THR A 33 5.46 -11.20 9.97
C THR A 33 4.77 -9.85 10.11
N GLY A 34 4.00 -9.44 9.09
CA GLY A 34 3.21 -8.22 9.08
C GLY A 34 1.82 -8.44 8.49
N ILE A 35 0.89 -7.59 8.90
CA ILE A 35 -0.47 -7.50 8.36
C ILE A 35 -0.76 -6.06 8.01
N GLU A 36 -1.37 -5.82 6.85
CA GLU A 36 -1.81 -4.51 6.39
C GLU A 36 -3.33 -4.45 6.41
N ILE A 37 -3.90 -3.40 6.98
CA ILE A 37 -5.33 -3.34 7.28
C ILE A 37 -6.06 -2.44 6.29
N ALA A 38 -7.10 -2.97 5.66
CA ALA A 38 -8.10 -2.18 4.93
C ALA A 38 -9.17 -1.70 5.94
N PRO A 39 -9.30 -0.39 6.20
CA PRO A 39 -10.21 0.13 7.23
C PRO A 39 -11.65 -0.32 7.07
N PHE A 40 -12.13 -0.44 5.82
CA PHE A 40 -13.50 -0.85 5.52
C PHE A 40 -13.84 -2.29 5.95
N THR A 41 -12.85 -3.11 6.28
CA THR A 41 -13.08 -4.45 6.87
C THR A 41 -13.53 -4.37 8.33
N ILE A 42 -13.44 -3.18 8.94
CA ILE A 42 -13.87 -2.91 10.31
C ILE A 42 -15.12 -2.03 10.31
N ALA A 43 -15.08 -0.89 9.60
CA ALA A 43 -16.21 0.00 9.38
C ALA A 43 -15.96 0.89 8.15
N ASP A 44 -17.03 1.43 7.54
CA ASP A 44 -16.92 2.30 6.37
C ASP A 44 -16.16 3.60 6.71
N TYR A 45 -16.29 4.11 7.93
CA TYR A 45 -15.57 5.28 8.43
C TYR A 45 -14.77 4.95 9.68
N VAL A 46 -13.48 5.35 9.71
CA VAL A 46 -12.61 5.09 10.89
C VAL A 46 -13.03 5.90 12.12
N THR A 47 -13.77 6.98 11.93
CA THR A 47 -14.36 7.79 13.02
C THR A 47 -15.42 7.02 13.81
N ASP A 48 -16.03 6.00 13.20
CA ASP A 48 -17.05 5.17 13.83
C ASP A 48 -16.45 3.98 14.59
N ILE A 49 -15.12 3.77 14.48
CA ILE A 49 -14.42 2.68 15.15
C ILE A 49 -14.00 3.12 16.56
N PRO A 50 -14.62 2.57 17.62
CA PRO A 50 -14.29 2.95 19.00
C PRO A 50 -12.88 2.49 19.38
N ALA A 51 -12.26 3.17 20.35
CA ALA A 51 -10.91 2.85 20.83
C ALA A 51 -10.77 1.41 21.34
N SER A 52 -11.82 0.83 21.90
CA SER A 52 -11.85 -0.58 22.32
C SER A 52 -11.64 -1.53 21.14
N LYS A 53 -12.30 -1.26 20.00
CA LYS A 53 -12.16 -2.09 18.79
C LYS A 53 -10.77 -1.93 18.15
N ARG A 54 -10.22 -0.70 18.13
CA ARG A 54 -8.83 -0.46 17.68
C ARG A 54 -7.84 -1.27 18.51
N SER A 55 -7.98 -1.22 19.85
CA SER A 55 -7.15 -1.99 20.77
C SER A 55 -7.34 -3.50 20.64
N GLU A 56 -8.55 -3.96 20.33
CA GLU A 56 -8.84 -5.38 20.08
C GLU A 56 -8.08 -5.88 18.85
N VAL A 57 -8.21 -5.20 17.69
CA VAL A 57 -7.55 -5.58 16.44
C VAL A 57 -6.03 -5.61 16.63
N ARG A 58 -5.47 -4.59 17.27
CA ARG A 58 -4.04 -4.55 17.59
C ARG A 58 -3.61 -5.76 18.43
N ARG A 59 -4.33 -6.06 19.52
CA ARG A 59 -4.00 -7.22 20.37
C ARG A 59 -4.13 -8.55 19.65
N GLN A 60 -5.08 -8.69 18.72
CA GLN A 60 -5.22 -9.91 17.92
C GLN A 60 -4.01 -10.11 17.01
N ALA A 61 -3.50 -9.05 16.37
CA ALA A 61 -2.27 -9.11 15.57
C ALA A 61 -1.05 -9.46 16.46
N GLU A 62 -0.87 -8.76 17.58
CA GLU A 62 0.21 -9.02 18.55
C GLU A 62 0.17 -10.47 19.06
N LYS A 63 -1.01 -11.01 19.39
CA LYS A 63 -1.18 -12.40 19.84
C LYS A 63 -0.79 -13.42 18.77
N ALA A 64 -1.04 -13.09 17.50
CA ALA A 64 -0.63 -13.93 16.36
C ALA A 64 0.88 -13.77 16.04
N GLY A 65 1.60 -12.83 16.66
CA GLY A 65 3.00 -12.55 16.37
C GLY A 65 3.17 -11.68 15.10
N LEU A 66 2.14 -10.96 14.68
CA LEU A 66 2.18 -10.06 13.52
C LEU A 66 2.33 -8.60 13.94
N GLU A 67 3.11 -7.84 13.16
CA GLU A 67 3.14 -6.39 13.22
C GLU A 67 2.01 -5.83 12.32
N VAL A 68 1.13 -4.97 12.83
CA VAL A 68 0.28 -4.16 11.96
C VAL A 68 1.18 -3.12 11.31
N ILE A 69 1.41 -3.25 9.99
CA ILE A 69 2.37 -2.39 9.29
C ILE A 69 1.77 -1.06 8.87
N GLY A 70 0.50 -1.04 8.54
CA GLY A 70 -0.19 0.16 8.04
C GLY A 70 -1.58 -0.11 7.53
N LEU A 71 -2.09 0.88 6.79
CA LEU A 71 -3.40 0.86 6.17
C LEU A 71 -3.28 1.03 4.65
N HIS A 72 -4.17 0.37 3.92
CA HIS A 72 -4.38 0.54 2.48
C HIS A 72 -5.88 0.69 2.20
N TRP A 73 -6.30 0.93 0.97
CA TRP A 73 -7.70 1.20 0.61
C TRP A 73 -8.36 2.29 1.46
N LEU A 74 -7.63 3.38 1.71
CA LEU A 74 -7.92 4.40 2.73
C LEU A 74 -9.33 5.02 2.64
N LEU A 75 -9.82 5.27 1.42
CA LEU A 75 -11.10 5.93 1.17
C LEU A 75 -12.15 4.99 0.56
N ALA A 76 -11.90 3.67 0.57
CA ALA A 76 -12.88 2.70 0.08
C ALA A 76 -14.17 2.75 0.92
N LYS A 77 -15.32 2.65 0.23
CA LYS A 77 -16.68 2.76 0.79
C LYS A 77 -17.04 4.11 1.42
N THR A 78 -16.14 5.08 1.46
CA THR A 78 -16.45 6.44 1.94
C THR A 78 -17.02 7.31 0.82
N GLN A 79 -17.68 8.41 1.19
CA GLN A 79 -18.25 9.38 0.26
C GLN A 79 -17.88 10.82 0.64
N GLY A 80 -17.85 11.70 -0.36
CA GLY A 80 -17.61 13.13 -0.16
C GLY A 80 -16.16 13.50 0.09
N PHE A 81 -15.20 12.62 -0.25
CA PHE A 81 -13.75 12.87 -0.24
C PHE A 81 -13.18 12.79 -1.63
N HIS A 82 -12.25 13.70 -1.95
CA HIS A 82 -11.58 13.69 -3.26
C HIS A 82 -10.35 14.59 -3.23
N VAL A 83 -9.18 14.08 -3.61
CA VAL A 83 -7.92 14.85 -3.50
C VAL A 83 -7.74 15.86 -4.63
N THR A 84 -8.33 15.64 -5.80
CA THR A 84 -8.21 16.54 -6.96
C THR A 84 -9.45 17.43 -7.14
N SER A 85 -10.44 17.39 -6.22
CA SER A 85 -11.68 18.17 -6.34
C SER A 85 -11.40 19.65 -6.61
N ALA A 86 -12.16 20.28 -7.52
CA ALA A 86 -12.15 21.73 -7.70
C ALA A 86 -12.68 22.47 -6.46
N ASP A 87 -13.57 21.83 -5.69
CA ASP A 87 -14.11 22.40 -4.45
C ASP A 87 -13.09 22.29 -3.29
N ALA A 88 -12.57 23.43 -2.85
CA ALA A 88 -11.63 23.53 -1.75
C ALA A 88 -12.20 22.99 -0.41
N SER A 89 -13.53 23.01 -0.22
CA SER A 89 -14.17 22.46 0.98
C SER A 89 -14.08 20.94 1.01
N VAL A 90 -14.23 20.28 -0.14
CA VAL A 90 -14.05 18.83 -0.30
C VAL A 90 -12.58 18.45 -0.06
N ARG A 91 -11.63 19.22 -0.61
CA ARG A 91 -10.20 18.98 -0.38
C ARG A 91 -9.82 19.09 1.09
N ARG A 92 -10.30 20.13 1.78
CA ARG A 92 -10.07 20.30 3.22
C ARG A 92 -10.66 19.15 4.04
N LYS A 93 -11.92 18.78 3.79
CA LYS A 93 -12.57 17.63 4.42
C LYS A 93 -11.81 16.33 4.18
N THR A 94 -11.26 16.16 2.99
CA THR A 94 -10.43 14.99 2.65
C THR A 94 -9.14 14.95 3.46
N ALA A 95 -8.44 16.09 3.60
CA ALA A 95 -7.23 16.18 4.43
C ALA A 95 -7.51 15.89 5.91
N GLU A 96 -8.63 16.41 6.44
CA GLU A 96 -9.07 16.14 7.82
C GLU A 96 -9.35 14.66 8.06
N TYR A 97 -10.04 14.00 7.13
CA TYR A 97 -10.31 12.57 7.25
C TYR A 97 -9.05 11.70 7.09
N LEU A 98 -8.14 12.06 6.19
CA LEU A 98 -6.83 11.39 6.11
C LEU A 98 -6.02 11.56 7.41
N ALA A 99 -6.17 12.68 8.13
CA ALA A 99 -5.57 12.85 9.44
C ALA A 99 -6.19 11.92 10.50
N GLU A 100 -7.50 11.63 10.44
CA GLU A 100 -8.12 10.60 11.29
C GLU A 100 -7.59 9.21 10.96
N LEU A 101 -7.39 8.88 9.66
CA LEU A 101 -6.75 7.63 9.25
C LEU A 101 -5.32 7.51 9.79
N ALA A 102 -4.55 8.60 9.83
CA ALA A 102 -3.20 8.58 10.42
C ALA A 102 -3.24 8.28 11.93
N ARG A 103 -4.20 8.86 12.67
CA ARG A 103 -4.43 8.56 14.10
C ARG A 103 -4.86 7.10 14.29
N PHE A 104 -5.83 6.65 13.51
CA PHE A 104 -6.30 5.26 13.52
C PHE A 104 -5.17 4.26 13.23
N CYS A 105 -4.35 4.53 12.21
CA CYS A 105 -3.16 3.74 11.89
C CYS A 105 -2.22 3.62 13.10
N ALA A 106 -1.91 4.75 13.74
CA ALA A 106 -1.04 4.78 14.93
C ALA A 106 -1.64 4.01 16.11
N ASP A 107 -2.97 4.09 16.34
CA ASP A 107 -3.66 3.36 17.40
C ASP A 107 -3.53 1.82 17.20
N LEU A 108 -3.52 1.37 15.95
CA LEU A 108 -3.28 -0.04 15.61
C LEU A 108 -1.78 -0.43 15.72
N GLY A 109 -0.87 0.53 15.89
CA GLY A 109 0.59 0.32 15.87
C GLY A 109 1.23 0.46 14.51
N GLY A 110 0.43 0.75 13.46
CA GLY A 110 0.88 0.91 12.08
C GLY A 110 1.70 2.17 11.84
N LYS A 111 2.44 2.18 10.72
CA LYS A 111 3.35 3.27 10.33
C LYS A 111 3.14 3.76 8.90
N LEU A 112 2.31 3.09 8.12
CA LEU A 112 2.15 3.32 6.68
C LEU A 112 0.68 3.60 6.34
N LEU A 113 0.45 4.57 5.44
CA LEU A 113 -0.83 4.84 4.81
C LEU A 113 -0.62 4.76 3.29
N VAL A 114 -1.10 3.71 2.64
CA VAL A 114 -1.02 3.56 1.19
C VAL A 114 -2.22 4.25 0.55
N PHE A 115 -1.96 5.36 -0.14
CA PHE A 115 -2.98 6.09 -0.89
C PHE A 115 -3.06 5.57 -2.32
N GLY A 116 -3.90 4.52 -2.51
CA GLY A 116 -4.25 3.89 -3.77
C GLY A 116 -5.73 4.05 -4.17
N SER A 117 -6.49 4.96 -3.52
CA SER A 117 -7.94 5.10 -3.74
C SER A 117 -8.26 5.71 -5.12
N PRO A 118 -8.72 4.92 -6.12
CA PRO A 118 -8.90 5.42 -7.49
C PRO A 118 -10.03 6.45 -7.61
N LYS A 119 -11.20 6.14 -7.07
CA LYS A 119 -12.41 6.98 -7.20
C LYS A 119 -12.30 8.34 -6.53
N GLN A 120 -11.33 8.53 -5.64
CA GLN A 120 -11.12 9.76 -4.89
C GLN A 120 -9.94 10.59 -5.40
N ARG A 121 -9.45 10.27 -6.63
CA ARG A 121 -8.33 10.98 -7.27
C ARG A 121 -8.56 11.38 -8.71
N ASP A 122 -9.55 10.82 -9.40
CA ASP A 122 -9.75 11.04 -10.82
C ASP A 122 -9.86 12.54 -11.16
N LEU A 123 -9.26 12.94 -12.28
CA LEU A 123 -9.43 14.29 -12.82
C LEU A 123 -10.84 14.44 -13.38
N ALA A 124 -11.53 15.49 -12.96
CA ALA A 124 -12.82 15.84 -13.53
C ALA A 124 -12.69 16.23 -15.03
N PRO A 125 -13.73 16.08 -15.84
CA PRO A 125 -13.72 16.52 -17.23
C PRO A 125 -13.27 17.99 -17.35
N GLY A 126 -12.26 18.24 -18.20
CA GLY A 126 -11.69 19.57 -18.42
C GLY A 126 -10.63 20.03 -17.41
N MET A 127 -10.42 19.31 -16.31
CA MET A 127 -9.33 19.58 -15.38
C MET A 127 -7.98 19.17 -15.99
N SER A 128 -7.02 20.08 -15.97
CA SER A 128 -5.66 19.76 -16.38
C SER A 128 -4.96 18.89 -15.34
N ARG A 129 -4.01 18.06 -15.81
CA ARG A 129 -3.16 17.26 -14.92
C ARG A 129 -2.41 18.13 -13.89
N ARG A 130 -1.88 19.29 -14.32
CA ARG A 130 -1.18 20.23 -13.45
C ARG A 130 -2.08 20.71 -12.31
N GLU A 131 -3.29 21.09 -12.61
CA GLU A 131 -4.29 21.51 -11.62
C GLU A 131 -4.62 20.39 -10.62
N GLY A 132 -4.81 19.15 -11.11
CA GLY A 132 -4.97 17.97 -10.25
C GLY A 132 -3.79 17.74 -9.32
N MET A 133 -2.56 17.90 -9.82
CA MET A 133 -1.33 17.79 -9.03
C MET A 133 -1.26 18.87 -7.93
N GLU A 134 -1.60 20.12 -8.25
CA GLU A 134 -1.64 21.24 -7.31
C GLU A 134 -2.68 20.98 -6.19
N HIS A 135 -3.89 20.54 -6.56
CA HIS A 135 -4.96 20.21 -5.60
C HIS A 135 -4.57 19.05 -4.69
N ALA A 136 -4.05 17.95 -5.25
CA ALA A 136 -3.61 16.81 -4.46
C ALA A 136 -2.46 17.18 -3.52
N ALA A 137 -1.49 17.98 -4.00
CA ALA A 137 -0.39 18.46 -3.17
C ALA A 137 -0.88 19.32 -1.99
N GLU A 138 -1.90 20.17 -2.20
CA GLU A 138 -2.55 20.95 -1.14
C GLU A 138 -3.11 20.04 -0.04
N VAL A 139 -3.89 19.02 -0.44
CA VAL A 139 -4.49 18.05 0.49
C VAL A 139 -3.42 17.33 1.32
N PHE A 140 -2.39 16.81 0.65
CA PHE A 140 -1.36 16.03 1.33
C PHE A 140 -0.40 16.88 2.17
N ARG A 141 -0.15 18.15 1.82
CA ARG A 141 0.58 19.09 2.69
C ARG A 141 -0.21 19.39 3.95
N ALA A 142 -1.54 19.59 3.83
CA ALA A 142 -2.39 19.83 4.99
C ALA A 142 -2.42 18.63 5.97
N LEU A 143 -2.16 17.42 5.48
CA LEU A 143 -2.05 16.21 6.30
C LEU A 143 -0.71 16.12 7.06
N THR A 144 0.36 16.74 6.59
CA THR A 144 1.73 16.58 7.12
C THR A 144 1.85 16.72 8.64
N PRO A 145 1.23 17.71 9.30
CA PRO A 145 1.32 17.84 10.76
C PRO A 145 0.77 16.62 11.53
N ALA A 146 -0.29 15.98 11.00
CA ALA A 146 -0.84 14.76 11.60
C ALA A 146 0.12 13.56 11.40
N LEU A 147 0.75 13.45 10.24
CA LEU A 147 1.76 12.41 9.96
C LEU A 147 2.97 12.55 10.88
N GLU A 148 3.45 13.77 11.11
CA GLU A 148 4.57 14.04 12.01
C GLU A 148 4.22 13.67 13.45
N LYS A 149 3.04 14.11 13.94
CA LYS A 149 2.57 13.84 15.30
C LYS A 149 2.39 12.34 15.57
N THR A 150 1.90 11.58 14.58
CA THR A 150 1.63 10.13 14.73
C THR A 150 2.84 9.26 14.39
N GLY A 151 3.85 9.81 13.73
CA GLY A 151 4.99 9.08 13.21
C GLY A 151 4.64 8.17 12.02
N VAL A 152 3.46 8.37 11.41
CA VAL A 152 2.97 7.64 10.24
C VAL A 152 3.51 8.28 8.96
N MET A 153 3.65 7.49 7.90
CA MET A 153 4.11 7.92 6.58
C MET A 153 2.99 7.74 5.56
N LEU A 154 2.74 8.75 4.74
CA LEU A 154 1.88 8.67 3.57
C LEU A 154 2.68 8.10 2.40
N LEU A 155 2.11 7.15 1.69
CA LEU A 155 2.71 6.49 0.55
C LEU A 155 1.81 6.66 -0.66
N LEU A 156 2.28 7.38 -1.68
CA LEU A 156 1.52 7.59 -2.91
C LEU A 156 1.72 6.41 -3.85
N GLU A 157 0.61 5.82 -4.25
CA GLU A 157 0.56 4.68 -5.15
C GLU A 157 0.09 5.12 -6.54
N PRO A 158 0.92 4.94 -7.59
CA PRO A 158 0.44 4.97 -8.96
C PRO A 158 -0.45 3.76 -9.24
N LEU A 159 -1.48 3.93 -10.05
CA LEU A 159 -2.40 2.86 -10.45
C LEU A 159 -2.45 2.74 -11.97
N ALA A 160 -2.78 1.54 -12.46
CA ALA A 160 -2.90 1.30 -13.89
C ALA A 160 -3.94 2.24 -14.56
N PRO A 161 -3.73 2.64 -15.84
CA PRO A 161 -4.63 3.57 -16.55
C PRO A 161 -6.06 3.06 -16.74
N ASP A 162 -6.29 1.76 -16.61
CA ASP A 162 -7.63 1.16 -16.61
C ASP A 162 -8.40 1.38 -15.29
N THR A 163 -7.70 1.83 -14.26
CA THR A 163 -8.23 2.02 -12.91
C THR A 163 -8.47 3.50 -12.57
N THR A 164 -7.64 4.42 -13.08
CA THR A 164 -7.73 5.87 -12.82
C THR A 164 -7.11 6.66 -13.97
N ASN A 165 -7.46 7.95 -14.06
CA ASN A 165 -6.85 8.89 -15.02
C ASN A 165 -5.82 9.83 -14.37
N PHE A 166 -5.41 9.58 -13.10
CA PHE A 166 -4.49 10.43 -12.36
C PHE A 166 -3.49 9.62 -11.52
N LEU A 167 -2.21 9.97 -11.59
CA LEU A 167 -1.10 9.22 -11.02
C LEU A 167 -1.03 7.79 -11.58
N THR A 168 -0.83 7.69 -12.89
CA THR A 168 -0.84 6.42 -13.62
C THR A 168 0.55 5.84 -13.84
N THR A 169 1.61 6.54 -13.42
CA THR A 169 2.99 6.07 -13.49
C THR A 169 3.76 6.36 -12.21
N ALA A 170 4.82 5.57 -11.97
CA ALA A 170 5.75 5.79 -10.86
C ALA A 170 6.39 7.20 -10.91
N ALA A 171 6.67 7.70 -12.12
CA ALA A 171 7.22 9.05 -12.32
C ALA A 171 6.24 10.14 -11.85
N GLU A 172 4.95 10.00 -12.18
CA GLU A 172 3.91 10.94 -11.77
C GLU A 172 3.72 10.98 -10.24
N ALA A 173 3.69 9.80 -9.61
CA ALA A 173 3.58 9.73 -8.16
C ALA A 173 4.85 10.30 -7.46
N ALA A 174 6.04 10.05 -8.01
CA ALA A 174 7.29 10.62 -7.51
C ALA A 174 7.35 12.16 -7.68
N GLU A 175 6.80 12.70 -8.78
CA GLU A 175 6.65 14.15 -8.98
C GLU A 175 5.79 14.76 -7.88
N LEU A 176 4.62 14.16 -7.58
CA LEU A 176 3.74 14.63 -6.53
C LEU A 176 4.39 14.51 -5.14
N VAL A 177 5.14 13.45 -4.84
CA VAL A 177 5.95 13.35 -3.62
C VAL A 177 6.92 14.54 -3.50
N GLY A 178 7.59 14.89 -4.60
CA GLY A 178 8.47 16.07 -4.67
C GLY A 178 7.72 17.38 -4.43
N MET A 179 6.55 17.55 -5.02
CA MET A 179 5.71 18.74 -4.83
C MET A 179 5.22 18.89 -3.39
N ILE A 180 4.90 17.80 -2.70
CA ILE A 180 4.50 17.82 -1.29
C ILE A 180 5.67 18.27 -0.41
N GLY A 181 6.88 17.79 -0.69
CA GLY A 181 8.10 18.22 -0.01
C GLY A 181 8.23 17.79 1.45
N SER A 182 7.46 16.78 1.89
CA SER A 182 7.50 16.26 3.26
C SER A 182 8.28 14.96 3.35
N PRO A 183 9.18 14.78 4.33
CA PRO A 183 9.85 13.49 4.56
C PRO A 183 8.88 12.38 5.00
N ARG A 184 7.66 12.76 5.39
CA ARG A 184 6.57 11.84 5.74
C ARG A 184 5.73 11.42 4.54
N CYS A 185 6.04 11.89 3.33
CA CYS A 185 5.40 11.47 2.09
C CYS A 185 6.42 10.79 1.18
N ARG A 186 6.14 9.55 0.78
CA ARG A 186 7.04 8.73 -0.02
C ARG A 186 6.27 8.00 -1.12
N LEU A 187 6.98 7.22 -1.92
CA LEU A 187 6.42 6.43 -3.01
C LEU A 187 6.13 5.00 -2.55
N HIS A 188 4.97 4.50 -2.97
CA HIS A 188 4.61 3.09 -2.99
C HIS A 188 4.70 2.56 -4.43
N LEU A 189 5.17 1.34 -4.61
CA LEU A 189 5.14 0.65 -5.90
C LEU A 189 4.38 -0.66 -5.79
N ASP A 190 3.49 -0.89 -6.74
CA ASP A 190 2.63 -2.07 -6.90
C ASP A 190 2.96 -2.79 -8.20
N VAL A 191 3.08 -4.13 -8.17
CA VAL A 191 3.50 -4.91 -9.35
C VAL A 191 2.46 -4.86 -10.46
N ARG A 192 1.15 -4.94 -10.15
CA ARG A 192 0.08 -4.85 -11.15
C ARG A 192 0.09 -3.49 -11.83
N ALA A 193 0.22 -2.42 -11.06
CA ALA A 193 0.30 -1.06 -11.60
C ALA A 193 1.53 -0.90 -12.50
N MET A 194 2.72 -1.28 -12.03
CA MET A 194 3.96 -1.23 -12.82
C MET A 194 3.93 -2.10 -14.07
N SER A 195 3.16 -3.20 -14.07
CA SER A 195 2.99 -4.06 -15.24
C SER A 195 2.28 -3.37 -16.40
N SER A 196 1.61 -2.24 -16.17
CA SER A 196 0.97 -1.41 -17.19
C SER A 196 1.90 -0.35 -17.79
N GLU A 197 3.08 -0.12 -17.19
CA GLU A 197 4.04 0.86 -17.67
C GLU A 197 4.94 0.27 -18.77
N ALA A 198 5.41 1.12 -19.68
CA ALA A 198 6.33 0.69 -20.75
C ALA A 198 7.75 0.38 -20.23
N VAL A 199 8.11 0.91 -19.07
CA VAL A 199 9.42 0.72 -18.44
C VAL A 199 9.38 -0.59 -17.63
N PRO A 200 10.41 -1.47 -17.77
CA PRO A 200 10.47 -2.72 -17.00
C PRO A 200 10.47 -2.47 -15.49
N ILE A 201 9.75 -3.30 -14.72
CA ILE A 201 9.63 -3.17 -13.26
C ILE A 201 10.97 -3.03 -12.53
N PRO A 202 12.03 -3.82 -12.86
CA PRO A 202 13.33 -3.64 -12.23
C PRO A 202 13.96 -2.26 -12.43
N GLU A 203 13.69 -1.63 -13.58
CA GLU A 203 14.18 -0.27 -13.91
C GLU A 203 13.37 0.79 -13.15
N LEU A 204 12.04 0.64 -13.04
CA LEU A 204 11.19 1.50 -12.20
C LEU A 204 11.66 1.48 -10.73
N ILE A 205 11.90 0.29 -10.17
CA ILE A 205 12.42 0.14 -8.80
C ILE A 205 13.76 0.88 -8.65
N HIS A 206 14.69 0.69 -9.59
CA HIS A 206 16.00 1.35 -9.54
C HIS A 206 15.89 2.86 -9.69
N GLY A 207 15.09 3.34 -10.64
CA GLY A 207 14.89 4.76 -10.93
C GLY A 207 14.29 5.52 -9.74
N HIS A 208 13.38 4.89 -9.02
CA HIS A 208 12.66 5.51 -7.91
C HIS A 208 13.17 5.10 -6.51
N ARG A 209 14.35 4.44 -6.40
CA ARG A 209 14.90 3.91 -5.14
C ARG A 209 14.97 4.92 -4.00
N ALA A 210 15.22 6.20 -4.31
CA ALA A 210 15.32 7.25 -3.29
C ALA A 210 13.96 7.60 -2.66
N ALA A 211 12.86 7.43 -3.38
CA ALA A 211 11.50 7.73 -2.91
C ALA A 211 10.77 6.49 -2.41
N LEU A 212 11.13 5.29 -2.85
CA LEU A 212 10.44 4.04 -2.54
C LEU A 212 10.50 3.70 -1.04
N ALA A 213 9.35 3.47 -0.43
CA ALA A 213 9.24 3.12 0.99
C ALA A 213 8.38 1.87 1.26
N HIS A 214 7.50 1.49 0.34
CA HIS A 214 6.64 0.31 0.47
C HIS A 214 6.40 -0.36 -0.88
N PHE A 215 6.07 -1.65 -0.86
CA PHE A 215 5.96 -2.46 -2.06
C PHE A 215 4.82 -3.46 -1.95
N HIS A 216 3.84 -3.39 -2.86
CA HIS A 216 2.82 -4.43 -3.00
C HIS A 216 3.25 -5.46 -4.04
N ALA A 217 3.10 -6.72 -3.65
CA ALA A 217 3.37 -7.88 -4.46
C ALA A 217 2.04 -8.54 -4.84
N ASN A 218 1.72 -8.48 -6.12
CA ASN A 218 0.61 -9.15 -6.77
C ASN A 218 1.02 -9.52 -8.19
N ASP A 219 0.19 -10.26 -8.90
CA ASP A 219 0.43 -10.52 -10.31
C ASP A 219 -0.37 -9.54 -11.19
N ALA A 220 0.01 -9.38 -12.44
CA ALA A 220 -0.66 -8.51 -13.41
C ALA A 220 -2.16 -8.82 -13.59
N ASN A 221 -2.57 -10.06 -13.28
CA ASN A 221 -3.96 -10.49 -13.30
C ASN A 221 -4.75 -10.14 -12.01
N GLY A 222 -4.16 -9.43 -11.07
CA GLY A 222 -4.78 -9.05 -9.79
C GLY A 222 -4.81 -10.14 -8.72
N ARG A 223 -4.16 -11.29 -8.96
CA ARG A 223 -4.00 -12.39 -8.00
C ARG A 223 -2.69 -12.27 -7.23
N GLY A 224 -2.52 -13.12 -6.23
CA GLY A 224 -1.27 -13.18 -5.47
C GLY A 224 -0.07 -13.59 -6.32
N PRO A 225 1.17 -13.28 -5.86
CA PRO A 225 2.40 -13.69 -6.54
C PRO A 225 2.44 -15.20 -6.80
N GLY A 226 2.76 -15.58 -8.05
CA GLY A 226 2.83 -16.98 -8.48
C GLY A 226 1.51 -17.55 -9.00
N PHE A 227 0.44 -16.75 -9.07
CA PHE A 227 -0.84 -17.13 -9.68
C PHE A 227 -1.05 -16.53 -11.08
N GLY A 228 -0.04 -15.89 -11.62
CA GLY A 228 -0.02 -15.35 -12.97
C GLY A 228 1.31 -15.60 -13.68
N LYS A 229 1.76 -14.63 -14.47
CA LYS A 229 2.94 -14.77 -15.34
C LYS A 229 4.11 -13.85 -14.96
N VAL A 230 3.97 -13.05 -13.91
CA VAL A 230 5.03 -12.14 -13.48
C VAL A 230 6.20 -12.93 -12.91
N ASP A 231 7.41 -12.72 -13.47
CA ASP A 231 8.64 -13.27 -12.91
C ASP A 231 9.15 -12.36 -11.80
N PHE A 232 9.06 -12.83 -10.55
CA PHE A 232 9.51 -12.08 -9.38
C PHE A 232 11.02 -12.15 -9.14
N VAL A 233 11.77 -13.02 -9.81
CA VAL A 233 13.23 -13.12 -9.62
C VAL A 233 13.93 -11.81 -9.98
N PRO A 234 13.73 -11.20 -11.18
CA PRO A 234 14.35 -9.91 -11.51
C PRO A 234 13.83 -8.75 -10.65
N ILE A 235 12.56 -8.79 -10.22
CA ILE A 235 11.97 -7.79 -9.32
C ILE A 235 12.70 -7.79 -7.96
N PHE A 236 12.83 -8.96 -7.35
CA PHE A 236 13.51 -9.10 -6.08
C PHE A 236 15.02 -8.84 -6.18
N ALA A 237 15.64 -9.18 -7.31
CA ALA A 237 17.03 -8.80 -7.56
C ALA A 237 17.20 -7.26 -7.58
N ALA A 238 16.24 -6.53 -8.15
CA ALA A 238 16.26 -5.07 -8.13
C ALA A 238 16.08 -4.51 -6.71
N LEU A 239 15.12 -5.03 -5.94
CA LEU A 239 14.91 -4.64 -4.53
C LEU A 239 16.17 -4.92 -3.67
N GLN A 240 16.79 -6.07 -3.85
CA GLN A 240 18.05 -6.42 -3.14
C GLN A 240 19.18 -5.49 -3.54
N ARG A 241 19.33 -5.17 -4.83
CA ARG A 241 20.40 -4.29 -5.36
C ARG A 241 20.31 -2.87 -4.81
N ILE A 242 19.10 -2.35 -4.60
CA ILE A 242 18.90 -1.03 -3.98
C ILE A 242 18.97 -1.06 -2.45
N GLY A 243 19.19 -2.23 -1.83
CA GLY A 243 19.19 -2.39 -0.37
C GLY A 243 17.82 -2.17 0.28
N TYR A 244 16.73 -2.52 -0.42
CA TYR A 244 15.38 -2.34 0.10
C TYR A 244 15.18 -3.08 1.42
N GLY A 245 14.82 -2.37 2.47
CA GLY A 245 14.57 -2.91 3.82
C GLY A 245 13.14 -2.73 4.32
N GLY A 246 12.24 -2.26 3.44
CA GLY A 246 10.81 -2.10 3.74
C GLY A 246 10.03 -3.41 3.73
N TRP A 247 8.73 -3.30 3.86
CA TRP A 247 7.80 -4.41 3.75
C TRP A 247 7.49 -4.74 2.28
N ILE A 248 7.29 -6.01 2.00
CA ILE A 248 6.72 -6.54 0.76
C ILE A 248 5.38 -7.18 1.16
N SER A 249 4.28 -6.52 0.83
CA SER A 249 2.94 -6.94 1.24
C SER A 249 2.20 -7.56 0.07
N VAL A 250 1.58 -8.72 0.28
CA VAL A 250 0.72 -9.35 -0.72
C VAL A 250 -0.64 -8.65 -0.70
N GLU A 251 -1.03 -8.09 -1.83
CA GLU A 251 -2.36 -7.52 -2.06
C GLU A 251 -3.04 -8.27 -3.22
N VAL A 252 -4.32 -8.58 -3.10
CA VAL A 252 -5.07 -9.29 -4.15
C VAL A 252 -6.41 -8.59 -4.43
N PHE A 253 -6.84 -8.66 -5.68
CA PHE A 253 -8.09 -8.05 -6.16
C PHE A 253 -9.10 -9.09 -6.64
N ASP A 254 -8.75 -10.38 -6.55
CA ASP A 254 -9.57 -11.51 -7.00
C ASP A 254 -9.79 -12.48 -5.83
N ASP A 255 -11.02 -12.92 -5.64
CA ASP A 255 -11.42 -13.90 -4.60
C ASP A 255 -10.93 -15.35 -4.91
N GLN A 256 -10.26 -15.55 -6.06
CA GLN A 256 -9.72 -16.85 -6.49
C GLN A 256 -8.19 -16.80 -6.61
N PRO A 257 -7.51 -17.80 -6.13
CA PRO A 257 -7.99 -18.96 -5.34
C PRO A 257 -8.41 -18.57 -3.92
N PRO A 258 -8.96 -19.54 -3.13
CA PRO A 258 -9.35 -19.26 -1.74
C PRO A 258 -8.25 -18.64 -0.88
N PRO A 259 -8.58 -17.84 0.14
CA PRO A 259 -7.62 -17.12 0.99
C PRO A 259 -6.47 -17.96 1.53
N GLU A 260 -6.73 -19.16 2.00
CA GLU A 260 -5.68 -20.09 2.49
C GLU A 260 -4.67 -20.44 1.42
N GLN A 261 -5.13 -20.75 0.22
CA GLN A 261 -4.27 -21.10 -0.89
C GLN A 261 -3.47 -19.88 -1.34
N THR A 262 -4.12 -18.71 -1.45
CA THR A 262 -3.48 -17.46 -1.78
C THR A 262 -2.35 -17.14 -0.79
N ALA A 263 -2.63 -17.15 0.51
CA ALA A 263 -1.65 -16.84 1.53
C ALA A 263 -0.45 -17.81 1.51
N ARG A 264 -0.70 -19.13 1.49
CA ARG A 264 0.36 -20.14 1.54
C ARG A 264 1.24 -20.16 0.28
N GLN A 265 0.61 -20.13 -0.90
CA GLN A 265 1.38 -20.24 -2.16
C GLN A 265 2.12 -18.96 -2.49
N SER A 266 1.54 -17.77 -2.24
CA SER A 266 2.20 -16.50 -2.51
C SER A 266 3.48 -16.34 -1.70
N ILE A 267 3.46 -16.59 -0.40
CA ILE A 267 4.67 -16.47 0.41
C ILE A 267 5.72 -17.53 0.06
N ALA A 268 5.30 -18.76 -0.24
CA ALA A 268 6.21 -19.82 -0.67
C ALA A 268 6.89 -19.47 -2.00
N TYR A 269 6.14 -18.93 -2.95
CA TYR A 269 6.66 -18.45 -4.23
C TYR A 269 7.63 -17.27 -4.04
N MET A 270 7.24 -16.26 -3.27
CA MET A 270 8.10 -15.09 -3.00
C MET A 270 9.42 -15.49 -2.32
N ARG A 271 9.40 -16.39 -1.35
CA ARG A 271 10.63 -16.90 -0.68
C ARG A 271 11.56 -17.59 -1.65
N ARG A 272 11.04 -18.42 -2.57
CA ARG A 272 11.85 -19.06 -3.62
C ARG A 272 12.48 -18.02 -4.52
N CYS A 273 11.68 -17.08 -5.05
CA CYS A 273 12.18 -16.03 -5.95
C CYS A 273 13.21 -15.13 -5.26
N TRP A 274 12.98 -14.76 -3.98
CA TRP A 274 13.95 -13.97 -3.21
C TRP A 274 15.30 -14.68 -3.06
N SER A 275 15.25 -15.97 -2.72
CA SER A 275 16.45 -16.79 -2.58
C SER A 275 17.18 -17.02 -3.91
N GLU A 276 16.43 -17.16 -5.00
CA GLU A 276 17.01 -17.30 -6.33
C GLU A 276 17.66 -16.01 -6.80
N ALA A 277 17.00 -14.85 -6.58
CA ALA A 277 17.55 -13.54 -6.86
C ALA A 277 18.90 -13.31 -6.15
N ALA A 278 18.99 -13.69 -4.88
CA ALA A 278 20.23 -13.59 -4.11
C ALA A 278 21.37 -14.46 -4.68
N ARG A 279 21.05 -15.65 -5.20
CA ARG A 279 22.06 -16.53 -5.85
C ARG A 279 22.56 -15.98 -7.18
N ARG A 280 21.68 -15.34 -7.95
CA ARG A 280 22.05 -14.75 -9.27
C ARG A 280 22.80 -13.43 -9.13
N GLY A 281 22.72 -12.76 -8.00
CA GLY A 281 23.39 -11.49 -7.73
C GLY A 281 24.80 -11.63 -7.12
N GLN A 282 25.22 -12.88 -6.82
CA GLN A 282 26.58 -13.24 -6.40
C GLN A 282 27.45 -13.58 -7.61
#